data_6c01cc46a6f8ce1c80470cab165621fb
#
_entry.id   6c01cc46a6f8ce1c80470cab165621fb
#
_cell.length_a   1.000
_cell.length_b   1.000
_cell.length_c   1.000
_cell.angle_alpha   90.00
_cell.angle_beta   90.00
_cell.angle_gamma   90.00
#
_symmetry.space_group_name_H-M   'P 1'
#
loop_
_entity.id
_entity.type
_entity.pdbx_description
1 polymer ?
#
loop_
_entity_poly.entity_id
_entity_poly.type
_entity_poly.pdbx_seq_one_letter_code
_entity_poly.pdbx_strand_id
1 'polypeptide(L)'
;HIRASGVIRNPYMHKVSKNSTTSLLGWGVQFSGTIKCCDWFRLFMNGVYGEGITPYIQDLTGSGLDFTPNPEDPSLVRMMPMWGWQAAGQINITPRLFVSGGYSTVRVQRSHGYYTDDQYKQGQYIFGNIFYSLTPRCKVAGEYLYGSRKDMNSMKNHANRVNVMVQYSF
;
A
#
# COMPACT_ATOMS: atom_id res chain seq x y z
N HIS A 1 11.95 10.43 14.00
CA HIS A 1 10.55 10.18 14.33
C HIS A 1 10.19 8.75 13.97
N ILE A 2 9.70 7.97 14.96
CA ILE A 2 9.25 6.59 14.78
C ILE A 2 7.83 6.49 15.33
N ARG A 3 6.98 5.77 14.62
CA ARG A 3 5.59 5.53 15.00
C ARG A 3 5.27 4.05 14.84
N ALA A 4 4.59 3.48 15.85
CA ALA A 4 3.98 2.16 15.80
C ALA A 4 2.46 2.30 16.00
N SER A 5 1.69 1.52 15.29
CA SER A 5 0.24 1.45 15.44
C SER A 5 -0.25 0.02 15.20
N GLY A 6 -1.40 -0.31 15.80
CA GLY A 6 -2.06 -1.59 15.62
C GLY A 6 -3.55 -1.41 15.44
N VAL A 7 -4.18 -2.40 14.82
CA VAL A 7 -5.61 -2.47 14.63
C VAL A 7 -6.11 -3.89 14.94
N ILE A 8 -7.25 -3.97 15.58
CA ILE A 8 -8.04 -5.19 15.74
C ILE A 8 -9.42 -4.87 15.18
N ARG A 9 -9.95 -5.74 14.33
CA ARG A 9 -11.26 -5.59 13.72
C ARG A 9 -12.02 -6.91 13.73
N ASN A 10 -13.33 -6.82 13.72
CA ASN A 10 -14.22 -7.98 13.68
C ASN A 10 -15.17 -7.84 12.49
N PRO A 11 -14.75 -8.15 11.26
CA PRO A 11 -15.62 -8.15 10.11
C PRO A 11 -16.61 -9.32 10.18
N TYR A 12 -17.84 -9.05 9.70
CA TYR A 12 -18.91 -10.02 9.62
C TYR A 12 -19.15 -10.40 8.16
N MET A 13 -19.29 -11.70 7.90
CA MET A 13 -19.71 -12.21 6.61
C MET A 13 -21.08 -12.87 6.74
N HIS A 14 -22.06 -12.35 6.00
CA HIS A 14 -23.38 -12.94 5.93
C HIS A 14 -23.50 -13.88 4.72
N LYS A 15 -23.78 -15.16 4.97
CA LYS A 15 -24.01 -16.17 3.93
C LYS A 15 -25.50 -16.20 3.61
N VAL A 16 -25.89 -15.58 2.49
CA VAL A 16 -27.30 -15.49 2.07
C VAL A 16 -27.92 -16.87 1.89
N SER A 17 -27.20 -17.84 1.33
CA SER A 17 -27.71 -19.20 1.07
C SER A 17 -28.04 -20.01 2.33
N LYS A 18 -27.40 -19.71 3.46
CA LYS A 18 -27.61 -20.39 4.75
C LYS A 18 -28.21 -19.47 5.81
N ASN A 19 -28.51 -18.22 5.46
CA ASN A 19 -28.97 -17.18 6.39
C ASN A 19 -28.16 -17.15 7.70
N SER A 20 -26.85 -17.29 7.60
CA SER A 20 -25.93 -17.36 8.73
C SER A 20 -24.86 -16.28 8.64
N THR A 21 -24.53 -15.66 9.78
CA THR A 21 -23.49 -14.66 9.89
C THR A 21 -22.29 -15.27 10.62
N THR A 22 -21.12 -15.18 10.02
CA THR A 22 -19.85 -15.60 10.63
C THR A 22 -19.03 -14.36 10.96
N SER A 23 -18.53 -14.28 12.17
CA SER A 23 -17.60 -13.26 12.65
C SER A 23 -16.18 -13.78 12.52
N LEU A 24 -15.27 -12.92 12.06
CA LEU A 24 -13.87 -13.23 11.88
C LEU A 24 -13.01 -12.19 12.61
N LEU A 25 -11.85 -12.59 13.10
CA LEU A 25 -10.91 -11.69 13.74
C LEU A 25 -9.83 -11.26 12.73
N GLY A 26 -9.80 -9.98 12.41
CA GLY A 26 -8.72 -9.34 11.66
C GLY A 26 -7.81 -8.55 12.59
N TRP A 27 -6.53 -8.52 12.28
CA TRP A 27 -5.55 -7.76 13.05
C TRP A 27 -4.41 -7.25 12.15
N GLY A 28 -3.75 -6.19 12.59
CA GLY A 28 -2.59 -5.68 11.88
C GLY A 28 -1.73 -4.79 12.74
N VAL A 29 -0.48 -4.71 12.35
CA VAL A 29 0.54 -3.83 12.94
C VAL A 29 1.20 -3.01 11.85
N GLN A 30 1.53 -1.77 12.16
CA GLN A 30 2.20 -0.85 11.26
C GLN A 30 3.33 -0.15 11.99
N PHE A 31 4.46 -0.02 11.31
CA PHE A 31 5.60 0.77 11.73
C PHE A 31 5.92 1.79 10.65
N SER A 32 6.17 3.04 11.06
CA SER A 32 6.61 4.09 10.15
C SER A 32 7.68 4.94 10.81
N GLY A 33 8.55 5.51 9.99
CA GLY A 33 9.62 6.35 10.49
C GLY A 33 10.12 7.34 9.46
N THR A 34 10.64 8.45 9.99
CA THR A 34 11.38 9.44 9.22
C THR A 34 12.70 9.67 9.92
N ILE A 35 13.79 9.52 9.16
CA ILE A 35 15.15 9.72 9.62
C ILE A 35 15.73 10.91 8.85
N LYS A 36 16.10 11.96 9.57
CA LYS A 36 16.93 13.04 9.02
C LYS A 36 18.38 12.60 9.13
N CYS A 37 18.94 12.08 8.03
CA CYS A 37 20.33 11.61 8.02
C CYS A 37 21.32 12.80 8.06
N CYS A 38 20.97 13.88 7.35
CA CYS A 38 21.70 15.14 7.33
C CYS A 38 20.76 16.27 6.86
N ASP A 39 21.25 17.51 6.74
CA ASP A 39 20.39 18.66 6.39
C ASP A 39 19.83 18.57 4.97
N TRP A 40 20.51 17.89 4.09
CA TRP A 40 20.12 17.72 2.71
C TRP A 40 19.43 16.38 2.40
N PHE A 41 19.47 15.36 3.31
CA PHE A 41 18.88 14.04 3.07
C PHE A 41 17.96 13.56 4.19
N ARG A 42 16.77 13.09 3.78
CA ARG A 42 15.78 12.45 4.65
C ARG A 42 15.36 11.11 4.07
N LEU A 43 15.20 10.14 4.96
CA LEU A 43 14.69 8.81 4.64
C LEU A 43 13.31 8.62 5.28
N PHE A 44 12.38 8.07 4.52
CA PHE A 44 11.02 7.71 4.96
C PHE A 44 10.84 6.22 4.81
N MET A 45 10.28 5.57 5.82
CA MET A 45 9.99 4.15 5.80
C MET A 45 8.62 3.89 6.40
N ASN A 46 7.91 2.91 5.85
CA ASN A 46 6.64 2.41 6.38
C ASN A 46 6.53 0.93 6.07
N GLY A 47 6.04 0.14 7.03
CA GLY A 47 5.74 -1.28 6.86
C GLY A 47 4.48 -1.65 7.61
N VAL A 48 3.68 -2.53 7.02
CA VAL A 48 2.44 -3.05 7.57
C VAL A 48 2.38 -4.56 7.37
N TYR A 49 1.87 -5.25 8.38
CA TYR A 49 1.61 -6.69 8.34
C TYR A 49 0.34 -7.00 9.10
N GLY A 50 -0.45 -7.95 8.61
CA GLY A 50 -1.64 -8.42 9.32
C GLY A 50 -2.52 -9.33 8.47
N GLU A 51 -3.69 -9.64 9.00
CA GLU A 51 -4.71 -10.47 8.36
C GLU A 51 -6.04 -9.71 8.30
N GLY A 52 -6.66 -9.69 7.09
CA GLY A 52 -7.92 -9.01 6.88
C GLY A 52 -7.84 -7.49 7.09
N ILE A 53 -6.80 -6.85 6.59
CA ILE A 53 -6.51 -5.42 6.77
C ILE A 53 -6.52 -4.63 5.45
N THR A 54 -7.24 -5.09 4.43
CA THR A 54 -7.29 -4.39 3.12
C THR A 54 -7.65 -2.91 3.21
N PRO A 55 -8.56 -2.42 4.10
CA PRO A 55 -8.89 -1.01 4.19
C PRO A 55 -7.74 -0.13 4.70
N TYR A 56 -6.72 -0.74 5.31
CA TYR A 56 -5.54 -0.03 5.83
C TYR A 56 -4.34 -0.07 4.88
N ILE A 57 -4.49 -0.72 3.73
CA ILE A 57 -3.50 -0.78 2.65
C ILE A 57 -4.14 -0.17 1.41
N GLN A 58 -3.68 1.01 1.00
CA GLN A 58 -4.31 1.79 -0.08
C GLN A 58 -4.54 0.98 -1.36
N ASP A 59 -3.56 0.19 -1.79
CA ASP A 59 -3.65 -0.67 -2.99
C ASP A 59 -4.73 -1.75 -2.90
N LEU A 60 -5.09 -2.16 -1.70
CA LEU A 60 -6.04 -3.25 -1.45
C LEU A 60 -7.42 -2.74 -1.03
N THR A 61 -7.58 -1.44 -0.82
CA THR A 61 -8.86 -0.85 -0.44
C THR A 61 -9.93 -1.15 -1.48
N GLY A 62 -11.05 -1.72 -1.03
CA GLY A 62 -12.16 -2.11 -1.92
C GLY A 62 -11.94 -3.39 -2.74
N SER A 63 -10.81 -4.09 -2.58
CA SER A 63 -10.50 -5.31 -3.34
C SER A 63 -11.32 -6.54 -2.90
N GLY A 64 -11.94 -6.50 -1.71
CA GLY A 64 -12.64 -7.66 -1.15
C GLY A 64 -11.71 -8.79 -0.66
N LEU A 65 -10.41 -8.53 -0.57
CA LEU A 65 -9.40 -9.54 -0.22
C LEU A 65 -9.17 -9.67 1.28
N ASP A 66 -10.11 -9.30 2.13
CA ASP A 66 -9.97 -9.49 3.58
C ASP A 66 -10.05 -10.96 3.98
N PHE A 67 -10.84 -11.74 3.26
CA PHE A 67 -11.08 -13.14 3.57
C PHE A 67 -11.28 -13.98 2.30
N THR A 68 -11.09 -15.29 2.44
CA THR A 68 -11.23 -16.27 1.37
C THR A 68 -11.90 -17.54 1.90
N PRO A 69 -12.65 -18.30 1.06
CA PRO A 69 -13.16 -19.60 1.44
C PRO A 69 -12.02 -20.59 1.77
N ASN A 70 -12.28 -21.49 2.71
CA ASN A 70 -11.36 -22.59 2.97
C ASN A 70 -11.44 -23.62 1.81
N PRO A 71 -10.30 -24.10 1.26
CA PRO A 71 -10.33 -25.10 0.20
C PRO A 71 -10.95 -26.44 0.59
N GLU A 72 -10.79 -26.85 1.86
CA GLU A 72 -11.30 -28.12 2.39
C GLU A 72 -12.79 -28.05 2.70
N ASP A 73 -13.27 -26.90 3.17
CA ASP A 73 -14.68 -26.63 3.45
C ASP A 73 -15.05 -25.21 3.03
N PRO A 74 -15.65 -25.02 1.85
CA PRO A 74 -16.07 -23.71 1.36
C PRO A 74 -17.14 -23.02 2.23
N SER A 75 -17.73 -23.74 3.19
CA SER A 75 -18.64 -23.13 4.17
C SER A 75 -17.90 -22.30 5.21
N LEU A 76 -16.63 -22.60 5.45
CA LEU A 76 -15.74 -21.83 6.32
C LEU A 76 -15.01 -20.75 5.54
N VAL A 77 -14.66 -19.67 6.21
CA VAL A 77 -13.83 -18.59 5.67
C VAL A 77 -12.61 -18.36 6.54
N ARG A 78 -11.55 -17.91 5.92
CA ARG A 78 -10.30 -17.57 6.59
C ARG A 78 -9.90 -16.15 6.26
N MET A 79 -9.27 -15.47 7.21
CA MET A 79 -8.65 -14.17 6.97
C MET A 79 -7.42 -14.32 6.09
N MET A 80 -7.20 -13.35 5.22
CA MET A 80 -6.05 -13.36 4.31
C MET A 80 -4.87 -12.60 4.92
N PRO A 81 -3.70 -13.26 5.06
CA PRO A 81 -2.50 -12.56 5.48
C PRO A 81 -1.97 -11.68 4.36
N MET A 82 -1.54 -10.48 4.72
CA MET A 82 -0.99 -9.51 3.79
C MET A 82 0.07 -8.64 4.45
N TRP A 83 0.96 -8.12 3.64
CA TRP A 83 1.96 -7.17 4.08
C TRP A 83 2.29 -6.16 2.99
N GLY A 84 2.81 -5.04 3.40
CA GLY A 84 3.34 -4.03 2.51
C GLY A 84 4.45 -3.27 3.18
N TRP A 85 5.36 -2.72 2.38
CA TRP A 85 6.35 -1.77 2.85
C TRP A 85 6.70 -0.77 1.75
N GLN A 86 7.19 0.37 2.19
CA GLN A 86 7.71 1.42 1.33
C GLN A 86 8.95 2.06 1.96
N ALA A 87 9.86 2.47 1.09
CA ALA A 87 10.99 3.29 1.46
C ALA A 87 11.17 4.40 0.42
N ALA A 88 11.44 5.61 0.87
CA ALA A 88 11.63 6.77 0.00
C ALA A 88 12.73 7.68 0.57
N GLY A 89 13.52 8.25 -0.32
CA GLY A 89 14.53 9.25 0.01
C GLY A 89 14.15 10.61 -0.57
N GLN A 90 14.43 11.68 0.17
CA GLN A 90 14.32 13.05 -0.30
C GLN A 90 15.69 13.73 -0.18
N ILE A 91 16.12 14.37 -1.26
CA ILE A 91 17.36 15.15 -1.34
C ILE A 91 17.01 16.61 -1.60
N ASN A 92 17.38 17.49 -0.68
CA ASN A 92 17.28 18.93 -0.84
C ASN A 92 18.55 19.42 -1.54
N ILE A 93 18.45 19.72 -2.83
CA ILE A 93 19.60 20.15 -3.67
C ILE A 93 19.91 21.64 -3.40
N THR A 94 18.84 22.45 -3.30
CA THR A 94 18.92 23.87 -2.94
C THR A 94 17.71 24.22 -2.03
N PRO A 95 17.68 25.41 -1.43
CA PRO A 95 16.48 25.86 -0.68
C PRO A 95 15.18 25.90 -1.51
N ARG A 96 15.30 25.90 -2.84
CA ARG A 96 14.15 25.95 -3.76
C ARG A 96 13.91 24.66 -4.54
N LEU A 97 14.86 23.73 -4.54
CA LEU A 97 14.83 22.51 -5.35
C LEU A 97 15.04 21.28 -4.47
N PHE A 98 14.11 20.36 -4.48
CA PHE A 98 14.32 19.03 -3.94
C PHE A 98 13.82 17.95 -4.91
N VAL A 99 14.42 16.79 -4.81
CA VAL A 99 14.02 15.56 -5.49
C VAL A 99 13.68 14.51 -4.47
N SER A 100 12.74 13.63 -4.78
CA SER A 100 12.50 12.45 -3.99
C SER A 100 12.22 11.25 -4.89
N GLY A 101 12.48 10.08 -4.38
CA GLY A 101 12.20 8.84 -5.06
C GLY A 101 12.05 7.71 -4.07
N GLY A 102 11.33 6.69 -4.48
CA GLY A 102 11.05 5.58 -3.58
C GLY A 102 10.52 4.36 -4.30
N TYR A 103 10.41 3.31 -3.49
CA TYR A 103 9.87 2.03 -3.87
C TYR A 103 8.83 1.59 -2.83
N SER A 104 7.74 0.99 -3.30
CA SER A 104 6.77 0.33 -2.44
C SER A 104 6.33 -1.00 -3.02
N THR A 105 5.96 -1.91 -2.15
CA THR A 105 5.35 -3.18 -2.55
C THR A 105 4.33 -3.63 -1.53
N VAL A 106 3.26 -4.24 -2.03
CA VAL A 106 2.19 -4.86 -1.26
C VAL A 106 1.99 -6.27 -1.76
N ARG A 107 1.79 -7.21 -0.85
CA ARG A 107 1.55 -8.61 -1.20
C ARG A 107 0.47 -9.23 -0.32
N VAL A 108 -0.44 -9.94 -0.98
CA VAL A 108 -1.38 -10.87 -0.37
C VAL A 108 -0.78 -12.26 -0.40
N GLN A 109 -0.72 -12.94 0.75
CA GLN A 109 -0.08 -14.26 0.87
C GLN A 109 -1.07 -15.36 0.54
N ARG A 110 -0.63 -16.31 -0.30
CA ARG A 110 -1.40 -17.51 -0.66
C ARG A 110 -1.20 -18.63 0.36
N SER A 111 -1.22 -18.30 1.65
CA SER A 111 -0.99 -19.29 2.72
C SER A 111 -2.27 -19.95 3.23
N HIS A 112 -3.44 -19.34 2.97
CA HIS A 112 -4.74 -19.82 3.45
C HIS A 112 -5.79 -19.68 2.35
N GLY A 113 -6.69 -20.65 2.27
CA GLY A 113 -7.90 -20.55 1.51
C GLY A 113 -7.76 -20.73 -0.01
N TYR A 114 -8.87 -20.52 -0.68
CA TYR A 114 -9.03 -20.65 -2.13
C TYR A 114 -8.86 -19.29 -2.81
N TYR A 115 -8.16 -19.29 -3.96
CA TYR A 115 -7.89 -18.10 -4.76
C TYR A 115 -8.25 -18.35 -6.21
N THR A 116 -8.89 -17.39 -6.84
CA THR A 116 -9.02 -17.40 -8.30
C THR A 116 -7.71 -16.90 -8.93
N ASP A 117 -7.45 -17.36 -10.15
CA ASP A 117 -6.20 -17.09 -10.87
C ASP A 117 -5.99 -15.59 -11.17
N ASP A 118 -7.07 -14.83 -11.33
CA ASP A 118 -7.08 -13.40 -11.62
C ASP A 118 -7.00 -12.49 -10.38
N GLN A 119 -7.01 -13.09 -9.16
CA GLN A 119 -6.91 -12.30 -7.94
C GLN A 119 -5.54 -11.66 -7.77
N TYR A 120 -5.56 -10.47 -7.19
CA TYR A 120 -4.35 -9.71 -6.87
C TYR A 120 -3.44 -10.48 -5.92
N LYS A 121 -2.16 -10.59 -6.30
CA LYS A 121 -1.11 -11.21 -5.48
C LYS A 121 -0.10 -10.20 -4.97
N GLN A 122 0.37 -9.31 -5.84
CA GLN A 122 1.42 -8.36 -5.51
C GLN A 122 1.36 -7.11 -6.37
N GLY A 123 1.49 -5.94 -5.76
CA GLY A 123 1.75 -4.68 -6.43
C GLY A 123 3.13 -4.14 -6.09
N GLN A 124 3.74 -3.44 -7.02
CA GLN A 124 5.02 -2.78 -6.85
C GLN A 124 4.97 -1.42 -7.53
N TYR A 125 5.56 -0.40 -6.89
CA TYR A 125 5.66 0.95 -7.42
C TYR A 125 7.07 1.47 -7.24
N ILE A 126 7.56 2.15 -8.29
CA ILE A 126 8.77 2.95 -8.25
C ILE A 126 8.36 4.35 -8.67
N PHE A 127 8.74 5.35 -7.92
CA PHE A 127 8.48 6.74 -8.27
C PHE A 127 9.71 7.60 -8.11
N GLY A 128 9.76 8.66 -8.93
CA GLY A 128 10.72 9.73 -8.80
C GLY A 128 10.04 11.06 -9.10
N ASN A 129 10.29 12.06 -8.27
CA ASN A 129 9.71 13.38 -8.46
C ASN A 129 10.73 14.51 -8.20
N ILE A 130 10.44 15.65 -8.80
CA ILE A 130 11.20 16.88 -8.67
C ILE A 130 10.25 18.03 -8.32
N PHE A 131 10.61 18.82 -7.33
CA PHE A 131 9.86 19.98 -6.88
C PHE A 131 10.71 21.23 -6.95
N TYR A 132 10.19 22.27 -7.58
CA TYR A 132 10.85 23.55 -7.68
C TYR A 132 9.95 24.70 -7.23
N SER A 133 10.43 25.51 -6.27
CA SER A 133 9.75 26.70 -5.78
C SER A 133 10.15 27.89 -6.65
N LEU A 134 9.27 28.28 -7.57
CA LEU A 134 9.43 29.49 -8.42
C LEU A 134 9.47 30.75 -7.57
N THR A 135 8.54 30.83 -6.61
CA THR A 135 8.47 31.91 -5.60
C THR A 135 8.12 31.28 -4.24
N PRO A 136 8.17 32.05 -3.13
CA PRO A 136 7.68 31.55 -1.84
C PRO A 136 6.23 31.04 -1.85
N ARG A 137 5.43 31.51 -2.81
CA ARG A 137 4.02 31.16 -2.95
C ARG A 137 3.69 30.24 -4.13
N CYS A 138 4.63 30.04 -5.05
CA CYS A 138 4.40 29.22 -6.25
C CYS A 138 5.40 28.09 -6.35
N LYS A 139 4.90 26.86 -6.47
CA LYS A 139 5.69 25.65 -6.61
C LYS A 139 5.22 24.85 -7.82
N VAL A 140 6.15 24.30 -8.57
CA VAL A 140 5.90 23.36 -9.67
C VAL A 140 6.54 22.02 -9.35
N ALA A 141 5.93 20.94 -9.81
CA ALA A 141 6.50 19.60 -9.65
C ALA A 141 6.21 18.72 -10.86
N GLY A 142 7.10 17.79 -11.10
CA GLY A 142 6.92 16.66 -12.02
C GLY A 142 7.19 15.37 -11.31
N GLU A 143 6.42 14.34 -11.64
CA GLU A 143 6.57 13.00 -11.10
C GLU A 143 6.46 11.98 -12.22
N TYR A 144 7.33 10.98 -12.18
CA TYR A 144 7.19 9.75 -12.94
C TYR A 144 6.95 8.58 -11.98
N LEU A 145 5.97 7.75 -12.31
CA LEU A 145 5.60 6.58 -11.54
C LEU A 145 5.51 5.37 -12.46
N TYR A 146 6.22 4.31 -12.10
CA TYR A 146 6.09 2.98 -12.68
C TYR A 146 5.38 2.06 -11.68
N GLY A 147 4.30 1.41 -12.12
CA GLY A 147 3.56 0.44 -11.33
C GLY A 147 3.51 -0.91 -12.01
N SER A 148 3.56 -1.99 -11.25
CA SER A 148 3.29 -3.33 -11.74
C SER A 148 2.40 -4.10 -10.80
N ARG A 149 1.49 -4.89 -11.38
CA ARG A 149 0.61 -5.81 -10.67
C ARG A 149 0.91 -7.23 -11.12
N LYS A 150 1.00 -8.16 -10.17
CA LYS A 150 1.08 -9.58 -10.39
C LYS A 150 -0.13 -10.26 -9.77
N ASP A 151 -0.79 -11.14 -10.53
CA ASP A 151 -1.94 -11.91 -10.08
C ASP A 151 -1.53 -13.30 -9.58
N MET A 152 -2.49 -14.08 -9.04
CA MET A 152 -2.23 -15.39 -8.44
C MET A 152 -1.73 -16.41 -9.47
N ASN A 153 -2.15 -16.31 -10.74
CA ASN A 153 -1.66 -17.12 -11.87
C ASN A 153 -0.26 -16.70 -12.36
N SER A 154 0.38 -15.73 -11.69
CA SER A 154 1.68 -15.18 -12.07
C SER A 154 1.70 -14.27 -13.30
N MET A 155 0.55 -13.96 -13.91
CA MET A 155 0.47 -12.90 -14.93
C MET A 155 0.90 -11.56 -14.31
N LYS A 156 1.68 -10.80 -15.08
CA LYS A 156 2.23 -9.51 -14.66
C LYS A 156 1.84 -8.44 -15.68
N ASN A 157 1.22 -7.39 -15.18
CA ASN A 157 0.89 -6.18 -15.92
C ASN A 157 1.66 -5.00 -15.34
N HIS A 158 1.91 -3.98 -16.16
CA HIS A 158 2.59 -2.75 -15.71
C HIS A 158 1.97 -1.53 -16.36
N ALA A 159 2.15 -0.40 -15.71
CA ALA A 159 1.71 0.90 -16.20
C ALA A 159 2.72 1.97 -15.84
N ASN A 160 2.78 3.02 -16.67
CA ASN A 160 3.57 4.21 -16.45
C ASN A 160 2.64 5.41 -16.29
N ARG A 161 2.99 6.33 -15.42
CA ARG A 161 2.24 7.56 -15.20
C ARG A 161 3.18 8.74 -15.04
N VAL A 162 2.86 9.84 -15.69
CA VAL A 162 3.50 11.14 -15.50
C VAL A 162 2.48 12.10 -14.88
N ASN A 163 2.86 12.75 -13.81
CA ASN A 163 2.06 13.78 -13.16
C ASN A 163 2.81 15.12 -13.20
N VAL A 164 2.08 16.19 -13.37
CA VAL A 164 2.58 17.57 -13.27
C VAL A 164 1.70 18.32 -12.29
N MET A 165 2.32 19.12 -11.43
CA MET A 165 1.63 19.91 -10.41
C MET A 165 2.09 21.36 -10.49
N VAL A 166 1.13 22.26 -10.37
CA VAL A 166 1.37 23.68 -10.05
C VAL A 166 0.57 24.00 -8.80
N GLN A 167 1.23 24.50 -7.78
CA GLN A 167 0.61 24.90 -6.51
C GLN A 167 0.87 26.36 -6.25
N TYR A 168 -0.18 27.10 -5.93
CA TYR A 168 -0.11 28.49 -5.49
C TYR A 168 -0.77 28.62 -4.10
N SER A 169 -0.07 29.28 -3.18
CA SER A 169 -0.56 29.55 -1.81
C SER A 169 -0.89 31.03 -1.66
N PHE A 170 -2.11 31.34 -1.30
CA PHE A 170 -2.62 32.70 -1.09
C PHE A 170 -2.16 33.29 0.25
#